data_4ad0a8ea0275b7e7812e09428551f10d
#
_entry.id   4ad0a8ea0275b7e7812e09428551f10d
#
_cell.length_a   1.000
_cell.length_b   1.000
_cell.length_c   1.000
_cell.angle_alpha   90.00
_cell.angle_beta   90.00
_cell.angle_gamma   90.00
#
_symmetry.space_group_name_H-M   'P 1'
#
loop_
_entity.id
_entity.type
_entity.pdbx_description
1 polymer ?
#
loop_
_entity_poly.entity_id
_entity_poly.type
_entity_poly.pdbx_seq_one_letter_code
_entity_poly.pdbx_strand_id
1 'polypeptide(L)'
;MVDVRTFTGPEVAPHLDAVAALRISVFHDFPYLYAGDRDYEKKYLATYAQSPESLFVLAFDGDKVIGASTGIPLTDETAAFQQPFLDRGITLEDVFYFGESVLLKDYRGHGLGHRFFDEREGYARKLGRFSMTAFCAVERSAEDPRRPEGFRGNDVFWNKRGYQRQDDMFCQLEWQEIGHDMPSCHRLRFWLRSLDR
;
A
#
# COMPACT_ATOMS: atom_id res chain seq x y z
N MET A 1 23.91 -0.98 6.47
CA MET A 1 23.11 -2.20 6.76
C MET A 1 21.66 -1.75 6.88
N VAL A 2 20.76 -2.33 6.08
CA VAL A 2 19.35 -1.95 6.13
C VAL A 2 18.71 -2.49 7.41
N ASP A 3 18.05 -1.59 8.16
CA ASP A 3 17.32 -1.89 9.39
C ASP A 3 15.80 -1.73 9.11
N VAL A 4 14.98 -2.62 9.66
CA VAL A 4 13.52 -2.59 9.50
C VAL A 4 12.87 -2.44 10.86
N ARG A 5 12.09 -1.36 11.03
CA ARG A 5 11.42 -1.01 12.29
C ARG A 5 9.92 -0.87 12.05
N THR A 6 9.13 -1.21 13.07
CA THR A 6 7.67 -1.07 13.07
C THR A 6 7.24 0.02 14.03
N PHE A 7 6.18 0.75 13.62
CA PHE A 7 5.56 1.82 14.40
C PHE A 7 4.05 1.65 14.33
N THR A 8 3.35 1.90 15.43
CA THR A 8 1.89 1.79 15.48
C THR A 8 1.26 3.17 15.72
N GLY A 9 0.19 3.47 15.01
CA GLY A 9 -0.56 4.72 15.19
C GLY A 9 0.34 5.95 15.19
N PRO A 10 0.23 6.81 16.24
CA PRO A 10 0.95 8.08 16.30
C PRO A 10 2.48 7.96 16.50
N GLU A 11 3.01 6.78 16.81
CA GLU A 11 4.45 6.57 16.97
C GLU A 11 5.23 6.89 15.68
N VAL A 12 4.59 6.82 14.53
CA VAL A 12 5.19 7.15 13.22
C VAL A 12 5.42 8.64 13.00
N ALA A 13 4.82 9.50 13.83
CA ALA A 13 4.81 10.96 13.62
C ALA A 13 6.17 11.58 13.24
N PRO A 14 7.33 11.22 13.85
CA PRO A 14 8.62 11.76 13.45
C PRO A 14 9.07 11.40 12.03
N HIS A 15 8.45 10.39 11.41
CA HIS A 15 8.85 9.85 10.11
C HIS A 15 7.87 10.20 8.98
N LEU A 16 6.73 10.85 9.27
CA LEU A 16 5.66 11.10 8.27
C LEU A 16 6.15 11.89 7.06
N ASP A 17 6.97 12.93 7.26
CA ASP A 17 7.50 13.71 6.14
C ASP A 17 8.43 12.88 5.24
N ALA A 18 9.24 11.99 5.84
CA ALA A 18 10.10 11.10 5.09
C ALA A 18 9.31 10.04 4.31
N VAL A 19 8.25 9.51 4.91
CA VAL A 19 7.33 8.56 4.25
C VAL A 19 6.59 9.24 3.10
N ALA A 20 6.10 10.47 3.30
CA ALA A 20 5.44 11.26 2.24
C ALA A 20 6.39 11.50 1.05
N ALA A 21 7.62 11.92 1.31
CA ALA A 21 8.62 12.12 0.26
C ALA A 21 8.96 10.83 -0.48
N LEU A 22 9.08 9.72 0.24
CA LEU A 22 9.33 8.39 -0.33
C LEU A 22 8.17 7.95 -1.23
N ARG A 23 6.92 8.11 -0.79
CA ARG A 23 5.73 7.78 -1.58
C ARG A 23 5.68 8.57 -2.88
N ILE A 24 5.87 9.90 -2.83
CA ILE A 24 5.94 10.74 -4.02
C ILE A 24 7.03 10.25 -4.97
N SER A 25 8.23 9.97 -4.46
CA SER A 25 9.35 9.50 -5.29
C SER A 25 9.08 8.16 -5.96
N VAL A 26 8.51 7.18 -5.23
CA VAL A 26 8.28 5.83 -5.77
C VAL A 26 7.07 5.79 -6.68
N PHE A 27 5.99 6.48 -6.34
CA PHE A 27 4.78 6.53 -7.17
C PHE A 27 4.90 7.43 -8.39
N HIS A 28 5.97 8.21 -8.50
CA HIS A 28 6.32 8.93 -9.73
C HIS A 28 6.58 7.95 -10.90
N ASP A 29 7.09 6.76 -10.61
CA ASP A 29 7.36 5.74 -11.61
C ASP A 29 6.07 5.04 -12.08
N PHE A 30 6.17 4.39 -13.27
CA PHE A 30 5.14 3.47 -13.74
C PHE A 30 4.94 2.32 -12.73
N PRO A 31 3.72 1.89 -12.40
CA PRO A 31 2.46 2.16 -13.09
C PRO A 31 1.65 3.35 -12.55
N TYR A 32 2.06 4.02 -11.48
CA TYR A 32 1.28 5.11 -10.86
C TYR A 32 1.39 6.41 -11.61
N LEU A 33 2.60 6.81 -12.05
CA LEU A 33 2.88 8.05 -12.78
C LEU A 33 2.38 9.30 -12.04
N TYR A 34 2.42 9.26 -10.72
CA TYR A 34 1.89 10.26 -9.82
C TYR A 34 2.74 11.52 -9.80
N ALA A 35 2.14 12.68 -10.06
CA ALA A 35 2.84 13.96 -10.10
C ALA A 35 3.37 14.40 -8.72
N GLY A 36 2.75 13.91 -7.65
CA GLY A 36 3.09 14.26 -6.26
C GLY A 36 2.32 15.47 -5.75
N ASP A 37 1.70 15.32 -4.59
CA ASP A 37 0.99 16.37 -3.86
C ASP A 37 1.23 16.19 -2.36
N ARG A 38 1.97 17.13 -1.75
CA ARG A 38 2.32 17.05 -0.32
C ARG A 38 1.11 17.17 0.61
N ASP A 39 0.09 17.93 0.23
CA ASP A 39 -1.11 18.10 1.05
C ASP A 39 -1.98 16.84 0.99
N TYR A 40 -2.06 16.21 -0.17
CA TYR A 40 -2.68 14.89 -0.31
C TYR A 40 -1.96 13.85 0.55
N GLU A 41 -0.64 13.77 0.47
CA GLU A 41 0.16 12.83 1.27
C GLU A 41 -0.05 13.02 2.76
N LYS A 42 -0.09 14.26 3.24
CA LYS A 42 -0.37 14.56 4.66
C LYS A 42 -1.74 14.06 5.10
N LYS A 43 -2.77 14.27 4.29
CA LYS A 43 -4.14 13.78 4.60
C LYS A 43 -4.20 12.27 4.59
N TYR A 44 -3.61 11.64 3.59
CA TYR A 44 -3.57 10.19 3.47
C TYR A 44 -2.87 9.55 4.67
N LEU A 45 -1.65 9.98 4.99
CA LEU A 45 -0.87 9.45 6.10
C LEU A 45 -1.48 9.77 7.47
N ALA A 46 -2.20 10.88 7.60
CA ALA A 46 -2.92 11.21 8.84
C ALA A 46 -3.98 10.18 9.18
N THR A 47 -4.70 9.63 8.19
CA THR A 47 -5.68 8.54 8.40
C THR A 47 -5.02 7.35 9.11
N TYR A 48 -3.84 6.95 8.65
CA TYR A 48 -3.07 5.85 9.25
C TYR A 48 -2.49 6.24 10.62
N ALA A 49 -1.88 7.41 10.74
CA ALA A 49 -1.28 7.86 11.99
C ALA A 49 -2.31 8.06 13.13
N GLN A 50 -3.57 8.34 12.80
CA GLN A 50 -4.66 8.50 13.77
C GLN A 50 -5.29 7.16 14.18
N SER A 51 -5.18 6.12 13.38
CA SER A 51 -5.66 4.80 13.72
C SER A 51 -4.74 4.14 14.75
N PRO A 52 -5.22 3.79 15.96
CA PRO A 52 -4.36 3.26 17.03
C PRO A 52 -3.80 1.87 16.70
N GLU A 53 -4.44 1.15 15.80
CA GLU A 53 -4.03 -0.20 15.37
C GLU A 53 -3.46 -0.22 13.94
N SER A 54 -3.12 0.94 13.37
CA SER A 54 -2.35 0.97 12.14
C SER A 54 -0.91 0.51 12.38
N LEU A 55 -0.29 0.00 11.33
CA LEU A 55 1.11 -0.41 11.33
C LEU A 55 1.85 0.32 10.21
N PHE A 56 3.02 0.88 10.54
CA PHE A 56 4.03 1.33 9.60
C PHE A 56 5.25 0.43 9.73
N VAL A 57 5.69 -0.14 8.63
CA VAL A 57 6.94 -0.91 8.54
C VAL A 57 7.90 -0.08 7.72
N LEU A 58 8.92 0.47 8.35
CA LEU A 58 9.89 1.36 7.72
C LEU A 58 11.25 0.66 7.58
N ALA A 59 11.83 0.76 6.40
CA ALA A 59 13.20 0.32 6.15
C ALA A 59 14.13 1.52 6.10
N PHE A 60 15.24 1.43 6.82
CA PHE A 60 16.24 2.48 6.97
C PHE A 60 17.60 2.04 6.42
N ASP A 61 18.30 2.95 5.77
CA ASP A 61 19.74 2.84 5.54
C ASP A 61 20.42 4.03 6.26
N GLY A 62 21.04 3.74 7.40
CA GLY A 62 21.39 4.77 8.39
C GLY A 62 20.13 5.47 8.90
N ASP A 63 20.08 6.79 8.78
CA ASP A 63 18.93 7.61 9.19
C ASP A 63 17.93 7.85 8.05
N LYS A 64 18.24 7.38 6.84
CA LYS A 64 17.38 7.58 5.67
C LYS A 64 16.31 6.52 5.57
N VAL A 65 15.03 6.93 5.47
CA VAL A 65 13.92 6.04 5.13
C VAL A 65 14.04 5.70 3.63
N ILE A 66 14.24 4.40 3.33
CA ILE A 66 14.43 3.90 1.97
C ILE A 66 13.27 3.03 1.50
N GLY A 67 12.40 2.64 2.41
CA GLY A 67 11.21 1.85 2.15
C GLY A 67 10.17 2.01 3.23
N ALA A 68 8.90 1.86 2.87
CA ALA A 68 7.78 1.90 3.78
C ALA A 68 6.67 0.96 3.31
N SER A 69 5.98 0.37 4.26
CA SER A 69 4.70 -0.27 4.01
C SER A 69 3.75 -0.06 5.17
N THR A 70 2.47 -0.01 4.89
CA THR A 70 1.45 0.31 5.90
C THR A 70 0.35 -0.75 5.95
N GLY A 71 -0.30 -0.82 7.09
CA GLY A 71 -1.51 -1.60 7.32
C GLY A 71 -2.43 -0.90 8.29
N ILE A 72 -3.73 -1.12 8.16
CA ILE A 72 -4.77 -0.47 8.96
C ILE A 72 -6.00 -1.38 9.05
N PRO A 73 -6.75 -1.42 10.17
CA PRO A 73 -8.09 -1.99 10.15
C PRO A 73 -8.92 -1.35 9.03
N LEU A 74 -9.60 -2.15 8.21
CA LEU A 74 -10.38 -1.60 7.10
C LEU A 74 -11.50 -0.67 7.58
N THR A 75 -11.98 -0.84 8.80
CA THR A 75 -12.94 0.06 9.46
C THR A 75 -12.45 1.51 9.59
N ASP A 76 -11.13 1.71 9.64
CA ASP A 76 -10.50 3.02 9.81
C ASP A 76 -10.07 3.64 8.46
N GLU A 77 -10.22 2.89 7.37
CA GLU A 77 -9.97 3.38 6.01
C GLU A 77 -11.14 4.20 5.46
N THR A 78 -10.92 4.91 4.36
CA THR A 78 -11.95 5.73 3.73
C THR A 78 -13.00 4.88 3.00
N ALA A 79 -14.19 5.45 2.80
CA ALA A 79 -15.31 4.78 2.15
C ALA A 79 -14.97 4.21 0.76
N ALA A 80 -14.07 4.84 0.01
CA ALA A 80 -13.66 4.36 -1.31
C ALA A 80 -13.03 2.94 -1.26
N PHE A 81 -12.30 2.64 -0.18
CA PHE A 81 -11.72 1.30 0.02
C PHE A 81 -12.70 0.33 0.68
N GLN A 82 -13.62 0.82 1.51
CA GLN A 82 -14.58 0.00 2.26
C GLN A 82 -15.72 -0.50 1.37
N GLN A 83 -16.23 0.34 0.47
CA GLN A 83 -17.44 0.06 -0.30
C GLN A 83 -17.37 -1.25 -1.10
N PRO A 84 -16.28 -1.59 -1.79
CA PRO A 84 -16.18 -2.87 -2.52
C PRO A 84 -16.31 -4.12 -1.64
N PHE A 85 -15.96 -4.03 -0.36
CA PHE A 85 -16.14 -5.13 0.60
C PHE A 85 -17.60 -5.23 1.06
N LEU A 86 -18.21 -4.09 1.37
CA LEU A 86 -19.63 -4.02 1.74
C LEU A 86 -20.54 -4.56 0.62
N ASP A 87 -20.27 -4.20 -0.62
CA ASP A 87 -21.02 -4.67 -1.80
C ASP A 87 -20.97 -6.20 -1.97
N ARG A 88 -19.96 -6.85 -1.38
CA ARG A 88 -19.80 -8.30 -1.35
C ARG A 88 -20.26 -8.96 -0.05
N GLY A 89 -20.79 -8.19 0.88
CA GLY A 89 -21.20 -8.68 2.19
C GLY A 89 -20.03 -9.13 3.07
N ILE A 90 -18.81 -8.61 2.81
CA ILE A 90 -17.63 -8.87 3.65
C ILE A 90 -17.64 -7.88 4.81
N THR A 91 -17.52 -8.41 6.02
CA THR A 91 -17.47 -7.65 7.26
C THR A 91 -16.17 -6.86 7.35
N LEU A 92 -16.22 -5.55 7.50
CA LEU A 92 -15.03 -4.68 7.52
C LEU A 92 -14.10 -4.98 8.71
N GLU A 93 -14.67 -5.35 9.84
CA GLU A 93 -13.97 -5.71 11.08
C GLU A 93 -13.08 -6.94 10.94
N ASP A 94 -13.35 -7.78 9.95
CA ASP A 94 -12.59 -9.01 9.66
C ASP A 94 -11.36 -8.77 8.78
N VAL A 95 -11.19 -7.54 8.24
CA VAL A 95 -10.16 -7.24 7.24
C VAL A 95 -9.10 -6.29 7.78
N PHE A 96 -7.84 -6.72 7.70
CA PHE A 96 -6.69 -5.83 7.88
C PHE A 96 -6.17 -5.42 6.49
N TYR A 97 -6.29 -4.13 6.18
CA TYR A 97 -5.99 -3.58 4.86
C TYR A 97 -4.54 -3.09 4.80
N PHE A 98 -3.84 -3.42 3.71
CA PHE A 98 -2.49 -2.94 3.42
C PHE A 98 -2.56 -1.76 2.46
N GLY A 99 -2.12 -0.58 2.93
CA GLY A 99 -2.21 0.65 2.15
C GLY A 99 -1.21 0.68 0.99
N GLU A 100 0.06 0.67 1.31
CA GLU A 100 1.12 0.67 0.30
C GLU A 100 2.29 -0.23 0.69
N SER A 101 3.14 -0.48 -0.31
CA SER A 101 4.50 -0.96 -0.16
C SER A 101 5.37 -0.21 -1.16
N VAL A 102 6.19 0.70 -0.68
CA VAL A 102 7.09 1.53 -1.47
C VAL A 102 8.54 1.28 -1.07
N LEU A 103 9.42 1.16 -2.06
CA LEU A 103 10.84 0.87 -1.85
C LEU A 103 11.64 1.54 -2.96
N LEU A 104 12.66 2.28 -2.58
CA LEU A 104 13.59 2.87 -3.53
C LEU A 104 14.21 1.78 -4.42
N LYS A 105 14.38 2.09 -5.70
CA LYS A 105 14.76 1.15 -6.75
C LYS A 105 16.04 0.36 -6.42
N ASP A 106 17.05 1.05 -5.89
CA ASP A 106 18.35 0.46 -5.60
C ASP A 106 18.34 -0.56 -4.45
N TYR A 107 17.26 -0.61 -3.68
CA TYR A 107 17.08 -1.54 -2.56
C TYR A 107 16.14 -2.71 -2.89
N ARG A 108 15.62 -2.77 -4.13
CA ARG A 108 14.75 -3.87 -4.58
C ARG A 108 15.55 -5.15 -4.83
N GLY A 109 14.88 -6.30 -4.77
CA GLY A 109 15.52 -7.61 -5.02
C GLY A 109 16.27 -8.22 -3.83
N HIS A 110 16.29 -7.55 -2.66
CA HIS A 110 16.99 -7.99 -1.45
C HIS A 110 16.06 -8.53 -0.34
N GLY A 111 14.87 -8.97 -0.70
CA GLY A 111 13.92 -9.59 0.24
C GLY A 111 13.07 -8.62 1.08
N LEU A 112 13.29 -7.30 1.00
CA LEU A 112 12.52 -6.32 1.78
C LEU A 112 11.01 -6.36 1.51
N GLY A 113 10.60 -6.65 0.27
CA GLY A 113 9.18 -6.84 -0.06
C GLY A 113 8.55 -7.99 0.72
N HIS A 114 9.25 -9.13 0.89
CA HIS A 114 8.79 -10.23 1.73
C HIS A 114 8.69 -9.80 3.20
N ARG A 115 9.72 -9.10 3.71
CA ARG A 115 9.73 -8.60 5.08
C ARG A 115 8.55 -7.67 5.37
N PHE A 116 8.19 -6.78 4.44
CA PHE A 116 7.03 -5.91 4.58
C PHE A 116 5.72 -6.69 4.73
N PHE A 117 5.54 -7.75 3.94
CA PHE A 117 4.36 -8.60 4.06
C PHE A 117 4.37 -9.39 5.37
N ASP A 118 5.52 -9.98 5.75
CA ASP A 118 5.64 -10.79 6.97
C ASP A 118 5.29 -9.97 8.22
N GLU A 119 5.79 -8.74 8.31
CA GLU A 119 5.50 -7.83 9.45
C GLU A 119 4.00 -7.48 9.52
N ARG A 120 3.38 -7.11 8.39
CA ARG A 120 1.96 -6.75 8.37
C ARG A 120 1.04 -7.94 8.63
N GLU A 121 1.32 -9.09 8.02
CA GLU A 121 0.56 -10.33 8.25
C GLU A 121 0.73 -10.82 9.69
N GLY A 122 1.95 -10.76 10.22
CA GLY A 122 2.25 -11.12 11.61
C GLY A 122 1.52 -10.22 12.61
N TYR A 123 1.50 -8.91 12.32
CA TYR A 123 0.77 -7.95 13.16
C TYR A 123 -0.74 -8.18 13.12
N ALA A 124 -1.33 -8.39 11.95
CA ALA A 124 -2.75 -8.71 11.82
C ALA A 124 -3.14 -9.98 12.60
N ARG A 125 -2.30 -11.04 12.53
CA ARG A 125 -2.49 -12.26 13.35
C ARG A 125 -2.38 -11.98 14.85
N LYS A 126 -1.43 -11.15 15.26
CA LYS A 126 -1.25 -10.79 16.68
C LYS A 126 -2.46 -10.07 17.26
N LEU A 127 -3.15 -9.24 16.46
CA LEU A 127 -4.39 -8.59 16.86
C LEU A 127 -5.57 -9.58 17.01
N GLY A 128 -5.49 -10.76 16.39
CA GLY A 128 -6.32 -11.93 16.68
C GLY A 128 -7.78 -11.87 16.22
N ARG A 129 -8.24 -10.76 15.62
CA ARG A 129 -9.62 -10.59 15.17
C ARG A 129 -9.81 -10.63 13.66
N PHE A 130 -8.75 -10.40 12.90
CA PHE A 130 -8.83 -10.39 11.44
C PHE A 130 -8.75 -11.80 10.87
N SER A 131 -9.64 -12.11 9.93
CA SER A 131 -9.66 -13.35 9.18
C SER A 131 -9.05 -13.23 7.79
N MET A 132 -8.76 -11.98 7.37
CA MET A 132 -8.34 -11.66 6.01
C MET A 132 -7.39 -10.46 5.98
N THR A 133 -6.45 -10.50 5.04
CA THR A 133 -5.69 -9.31 4.62
C THR A 133 -6.02 -8.99 3.17
N ALA A 134 -5.98 -7.69 2.83
CA ALA A 134 -6.30 -7.20 1.49
C ALA A 134 -5.45 -5.99 1.14
N PHE A 135 -5.25 -5.76 -0.15
CA PHE A 135 -4.72 -4.53 -0.72
C PHE A 135 -5.28 -4.33 -2.13
N CYS A 136 -5.07 -3.15 -2.70
CA CYS A 136 -5.37 -2.92 -4.10
C CYS A 136 -4.15 -2.39 -4.86
N ALA A 137 -4.17 -2.59 -6.18
CA ALA A 137 -3.11 -2.16 -7.07
C ALA A 137 -3.70 -1.54 -8.33
N VAL A 138 -3.06 -0.47 -8.83
CA VAL A 138 -3.50 0.21 -10.04
C VAL A 138 -3.46 -0.70 -11.25
N GLU A 139 -4.51 -0.63 -12.06
CA GLU A 139 -4.56 -1.28 -13.36
C GLU A 139 -4.07 -0.33 -14.47
N ARG A 140 -3.13 -0.81 -15.28
CA ARG A 140 -2.66 -0.12 -16.49
C ARG A 140 -2.78 -1.04 -17.69
N SER A 141 -3.13 -0.45 -18.82
CA SER A 141 -3.07 -1.16 -20.10
C SER A 141 -1.67 -1.69 -20.35
N ALA A 142 -1.59 -2.90 -20.89
CA ALA A 142 -0.32 -3.45 -21.36
C ALA A 142 0.27 -2.62 -22.52
N GLU A 143 -0.59 -1.87 -23.22
CA GLU A 143 -0.28 -1.04 -24.39
C GLU A 143 -0.02 0.43 -24.00
N ASP A 144 0.00 0.79 -22.70
CA ASP A 144 0.33 2.15 -22.28
C ASP A 144 1.72 2.52 -22.81
N PRO A 145 1.86 3.59 -23.61
CA PRO A 145 3.13 3.96 -24.24
C PRO A 145 4.21 4.36 -23.22
N ARG A 146 3.82 4.64 -21.97
CA ARG A 146 4.74 4.97 -20.89
C ARG A 146 5.24 3.73 -20.13
N ARG A 147 4.76 2.54 -20.51
CA ARG A 147 5.22 1.28 -19.92
C ARG A 147 6.69 1.04 -20.25
N PRO A 148 7.58 0.94 -19.25
CA PRO A 148 8.99 0.67 -19.51
C PRO A 148 9.18 -0.71 -20.18
N GLU A 149 10.16 -0.80 -21.09
CA GLU A 149 10.56 -2.08 -21.64
C GLU A 149 10.97 -3.05 -20.52
N GLY A 150 10.51 -4.30 -20.61
CA GLY A 150 10.77 -5.31 -19.58
C GLY A 150 10.07 -5.11 -18.27
N PHE A 151 9.13 -4.15 -18.15
CA PHE A 151 8.36 -3.96 -16.91
C PHE A 151 7.63 -5.25 -16.52
N ARG A 152 7.85 -5.65 -15.27
CA ARG A 152 7.15 -6.78 -14.65
C ARG A 152 6.35 -6.26 -13.46
N GLY A 153 5.05 -6.54 -13.46
CA GLY A 153 4.18 -6.30 -12.31
C GLY A 153 4.52 -7.22 -11.14
N ASN A 154 3.85 -6.98 -10.02
CA ASN A 154 4.05 -7.76 -8.79
C ASN A 154 3.10 -8.97 -8.68
N ASP A 155 2.28 -9.25 -9.67
CA ASP A 155 1.25 -10.30 -9.64
C ASP A 155 1.82 -11.67 -9.27
N VAL A 156 2.96 -12.05 -9.87
CA VAL A 156 3.66 -13.31 -9.57
C VAL A 156 4.12 -13.36 -8.11
N PHE A 157 4.61 -12.24 -7.59
CA PHE A 157 5.03 -12.13 -6.20
C PHE A 157 3.84 -12.27 -5.25
N TRP A 158 2.73 -11.57 -5.52
CA TRP A 158 1.53 -11.63 -4.69
C TRP A 158 0.87 -13.02 -4.72
N ASN A 159 0.79 -13.64 -5.89
CA ASN A 159 0.29 -15.02 -6.02
C ASN A 159 1.13 -16.01 -5.20
N LYS A 160 2.47 -15.90 -5.24
CA LYS A 160 3.36 -16.74 -4.43
C LYS A 160 3.17 -16.54 -2.93
N ARG A 161 2.70 -15.37 -2.51
CA ARG A 161 2.33 -15.08 -1.12
C ARG A 161 0.91 -15.54 -0.76
N GLY A 162 0.17 -16.12 -1.68
CA GLY A 162 -1.18 -16.64 -1.46
C GLY A 162 -2.29 -15.60 -1.63
N TYR A 163 -1.96 -14.41 -2.14
CA TYR A 163 -2.99 -13.43 -2.48
C TYR A 163 -3.66 -13.80 -3.80
N GLN A 164 -4.99 -13.65 -3.83
CA GLN A 164 -5.82 -13.92 -5.00
C GLN A 164 -6.40 -12.62 -5.54
N ARG A 165 -6.18 -12.39 -6.83
CA ARG A 165 -6.77 -11.26 -7.54
C ARG A 165 -8.29 -11.43 -7.63
N GLN A 166 -9.01 -10.34 -7.38
CA GLN A 166 -10.47 -10.30 -7.44
C GLN A 166 -10.92 -9.59 -8.72
N ASP A 167 -11.33 -10.33 -9.73
CA ASP A 167 -11.58 -9.76 -11.08
C ASP A 167 -12.75 -8.78 -11.16
N ASP A 168 -13.71 -8.88 -10.26
CA ASP A 168 -14.89 -8.04 -10.16
C ASP A 168 -14.87 -7.07 -8.95
N MET A 169 -13.72 -6.93 -8.26
CA MET A 169 -13.59 -6.08 -7.07
C MET A 169 -12.51 -5.01 -7.28
N PHE A 170 -12.93 -3.76 -7.31
CA PHE A 170 -12.03 -2.62 -7.52
C PHE A 170 -12.56 -1.37 -6.82
N CYS A 171 -11.66 -0.43 -6.54
CA CYS A 171 -12.01 0.93 -6.18
C CYS A 171 -11.50 1.91 -7.25
N GLN A 172 -11.95 3.15 -7.15
CA GLN A 172 -11.51 4.25 -8.01
C GLN A 172 -10.95 5.36 -7.14
N LEU A 173 -9.75 5.81 -7.48
CA LEU A 173 -9.08 6.92 -6.83
C LEU A 173 -8.67 7.96 -7.86
N GLU A 174 -8.64 9.22 -7.45
CA GLU A 174 -8.20 10.32 -8.30
C GLU A 174 -6.81 10.79 -7.89
N TRP A 175 -5.94 10.96 -8.87
CA TRP A 175 -4.69 11.69 -8.70
C TRP A 175 -4.25 12.31 -10.02
N GLN A 176 -3.41 13.34 -9.92
CA GLN A 176 -2.81 13.96 -11.08
C GLN A 176 -1.61 13.14 -11.55
N GLU A 177 -1.62 12.77 -12.83
CA GLU A 177 -0.47 12.15 -13.47
C GLU A 177 0.56 13.16 -13.95
N ILE A 178 1.79 12.71 -14.05
CA ILE A 178 2.89 13.48 -14.62
C ILE A 178 2.54 13.90 -16.06
N GLY A 179 2.71 15.19 -16.34
CA GLY A 179 2.43 15.77 -17.67
C GLY A 179 0.95 16.03 -17.96
N HIS A 180 0.08 15.90 -16.96
CA HIS A 180 -1.34 16.24 -17.04
C HIS A 180 -1.65 17.43 -16.13
N ASP A 181 -2.53 18.35 -16.59
CA ASP A 181 -2.89 19.56 -15.84
C ASP A 181 -3.98 19.32 -14.79
N MET A 182 -4.70 18.21 -14.90
CA MET A 182 -5.84 17.87 -14.04
C MET A 182 -5.75 16.45 -13.50
N PRO A 183 -6.29 16.19 -12.30
CA PRO A 183 -6.46 14.82 -11.80
C PRO A 183 -7.31 13.95 -12.75
N SER A 184 -7.01 12.68 -12.80
CA SER A 184 -7.78 11.67 -13.51
C SER A 184 -8.13 10.51 -12.59
N CYS A 185 -9.22 9.82 -12.92
CA CYS A 185 -9.70 8.68 -12.16
C CYS A 185 -8.94 7.40 -12.55
N HIS A 186 -8.49 6.66 -11.57
CA HIS A 186 -7.73 5.43 -11.76
C HIS A 186 -8.40 4.26 -11.06
N ARG A 187 -8.41 3.13 -11.73
CA ARG A 187 -8.96 1.89 -11.21
C ARG A 187 -7.87 1.08 -10.50
N LEU A 188 -8.18 0.64 -9.27
CA LEU A 188 -7.31 -0.22 -8.49
C LEU A 188 -8.03 -1.54 -8.18
N ARG A 189 -7.40 -2.66 -8.52
CA ARG A 189 -7.91 -4.02 -8.34
C ARG A 189 -7.53 -4.57 -7.00
N PHE A 190 -8.47 -5.19 -6.28
CA PHE A 190 -8.21 -5.82 -4.99
C PHE A 190 -7.57 -7.21 -5.12
N TRP A 191 -6.74 -7.49 -4.13
CA TRP A 191 -6.09 -8.76 -3.88
C TRP A 191 -6.36 -9.15 -2.43
N LEU A 192 -6.85 -10.35 -2.21
CA LEU A 192 -7.28 -10.84 -0.90
C LEU A 192 -6.55 -12.12 -0.54
N ARG A 193 -6.28 -12.28 0.76
CA ARG A 193 -5.75 -13.52 1.32
C ARG A 193 -6.40 -13.79 2.67
N SER A 194 -6.91 -15.01 2.87
CA SER A 194 -7.33 -15.48 4.19
C SER A 194 -6.13 -15.59 5.13
N LEU A 195 -6.31 -15.17 6.37
CA LEU A 195 -5.36 -15.40 7.44
C LEU A 195 -5.78 -16.70 8.14
N ASP A 196 -4.87 -17.69 8.18
CA ASP A 196 -5.04 -18.86 9.02
C ASP A 196 -5.07 -18.40 10.49
N ARG A 197 -6.09 -18.83 11.23
CA ARG A 197 -6.25 -18.55 12.66
C ARG A 197 -5.29 -19.40 13.47
#